data_7ea23b71e5fa80807d8f733f731149d1
#
_entry.id   7ea23b71e5fa80807d8f733f731149d1
#
_cell.length_a   1.000
_cell.length_b   1.000
_cell.length_c   1.000
_cell.angle_alpha   90.00
_cell.angle_beta   90.00
_cell.angle_gamma   90.00
#
_symmetry.space_group_name_H-M   'P 1'
#
loop_
_entity.id
_entity.type
_entity.pdbx_description
1 polymer ?
#
loop_
_entity_poly.entity_id
_entity_poly.type
_entity_poly.pdbx_seq_one_letter_code
_entity_poly.pdbx_strand_id
1 'polypeptide(L)'
;LEILRLAEIVHIEPAAPEQVKVPGKISEAIDNCFKAINVLSQINPAGSGERLATPGTPTRLVEETLANERSIHEQKEKIAALKRELEEVLPWGDLGLEDLAWLKNEGLRIVFLKGPVSDAETISAELVSLINEIDGNGIYAAASRQAIPVPEKFVEVALPTHEASELQESIQACQRAIDEHHQALECLLLRREDIEKHYVKLLNRRRFAEVESGVHTEDEIFVLTGWCPEKSVSELEKAFEEAEISVGMSFEDPGEEDVPPTSLDNPPAIQSIQPLFDFMGLTPSYNEPDTSGLFLSMLAVFASFLVADAGYGFLVFIPLALAYKPLVRRGADAGFLRLGLLLFGATAVYGLLTNAWFGETWFLFDSYRFDPGSKDGARLLQGLCFFIGVMHLTLAHFMKIRRRPV
;
A
#
# COMPACT_ATOMS: atom_id res chain seq x y z
N LEU A 1 -2.09 -27.26 -20.50
CA LEU A 1 -1.87 -26.23 -19.47
C LEU A 1 -3.15 -25.74 -18.83
N GLU A 2 -4.22 -25.46 -19.60
CA GLU A 2 -5.48 -24.95 -19.04
C GLU A 2 -6.14 -25.96 -18.09
N ILE A 3 -6.09 -27.26 -18.40
CA ILE A 3 -6.58 -28.32 -17.54
C ILE A 3 -5.80 -28.37 -16.22
N LEU A 4 -4.47 -28.31 -16.29
CA LEU A 4 -3.63 -28.26 -15.10
C LEU A 4 -3.92 -27.04 -14.22
N ARG A 5 -4.19 -25.90 -14.86
CA ARG A 5 -4.59 -24.68 -14.16
C ARG A 5 -5.95 -24.81 -13.47
N LEU A 6 -6.91 -25.48 -14.11
CA LEU A 6 -8.26 -25.70 -13.55
C LEU A 6 -8.25 -26.73 -12.43
N ALA A 7 -7.38 -27.75 -12.55
CA ALA A 7 -7.22 -28.77 -11.52
C ALA A 7 -6.56 -28.23 -10.25
N GLU A 8 -5.71 -27.20 -10.35
CA GLU A 8 -4.96 -26.58 -9.21
C GLU A 8 -4.14 -27.56 -8.36
N ILE A 9 -3.75 -28.71 -8.95
CA ILE A 9 -3.11 -29.82 -8.24
C ILE A 9 -1.60 -29.87 -8.47
N VAL A 10 -1.14 -29.43 -9.65
CA VAL A 10 0.24 -29.59 -10.08
C VAL A 10 1.02 -28.28 -9.94
N HIS A 11 2.16 -28.32 -9.26
CA HIS A 11 3.14 -27.26 -9.27
C HIS A 11 4.11 -27.46 -10.43
N ILE A 12 3.98 -26.67 -11.50
CA ILE A 12 4.79 -26.84 -12.72
C ILE A 12 6.12 -26.13 -12.51
N GLU A 13 7.21 -26.85 -12.83
CA GLU A 13 8.55 -26.26 -12.87
C GLU A 13 8.91 -25.91 -14.31
N PRO A 14 9.37 -24.68 -14.58
CA PRO A 14 9.84 -24.34 -15.92
C PRO A 14 11.13 -25.08 -16.24
N ALA A 15 11.14 -25.84 -17.32
CA ALA A 15 12.28 -26.67 -17.75
C ALA A 15 13.53 -25.82 -18.05
N ALA A 16 13.38 -24.54 -18.36
CA ALA A 16 14.48 -23.61 -18.64
C ALA A 16 14.21 -22.22 -18.03
N PRO A 17 14.50 -22.00 -16.74
CA PRO A 17 14.22 -20.73 -16.05
C PRO A 17 14.94 -19.53 -16.69
N GLU A 18 16.06 -19.72 -17.37
CA GLU A 18 16.80 -18.67 -18.07
C GLU A 18 16.14 -18.18 -19.37
N GLN A 19 15.19 -18.91 -19.92
CA GLN A 19 14.52 -18.60 -21.19
C GLN A 19 13.10 -18.04 -21.02
N VAL A 20 12.63 -17.90 -19.80
CA VAL A 20 11.27 -17.38 -19.50
C VAL A 20 11.11 -15.95 -20.00
N LYS A 21 10.33 -15.77 -21.06
CA LYS A 21 9.99 -14.44 -21.62
C LYS A 21 8.55 -14.11 -21.29
N VAL A 22 8.38 -13.18 -20.39
CA VAL A 22 7.05 -12.58 -20.14
C VAL A 22 6.78 -11.50 -21.20
N PRO A 23 5.62 -11.48 -21.86
CA PRO A 23 5.25 -10.39 -22.74
C PRO A 23 5.29 -9.05 -22.00
N GLY A 24 6.11 -8.08 -22.48
CA GLY A 24 6.30 -6.79 -21.83
C GLY A 24 4.99 -6.04 -21.56
N LYS A 25 3.97 -6.22 -22.41
CA LYS A 25 2.63 -5.66 -22.22
C LYS A 25 1.92 -6.13 -20.94
N ILE A 26 2.15 -7.37 -20.52
CA ILE A 26 1.56 -7.90 -19.27
C ILE A 26 2.24 -7.29 -18.07
N SER A 27 3.57 -7.18 -18.09
CA SER A 27 4.34 -6.55 -17.01
C SER A 27 3.96 -5.07 -16.85
N GLU A 28 3.88 -4.33 -17.95
CA GLU A 28 3.45 -2.93 -17.93
C GLU A 28 2.02 -2.76 -17.39
N ALA A 29 1.08 -3.63 -17.78
CA ALA A 29 -0.28 -3.59 -17.27
C ALA A 29 -0.34 -3.88 -15.76
N ILE A 30 0.48 -4.81 -15.25
CA ILE A 30 0.61 -5.11 -13.83
C ILE A 30 1.13 -3.89 -13.06
N ASP A 31 2.20 -3.26 -13.55
CA ASP A 31 2.80 -2.07 -12.92
C ASP A 31 1.82 -0.90 -12.88
N ASN A 32 1.08 -0.68 -13.97
CA ASN A 32 0.06 0.36 -14.04
C ASN A 32 -1.11 0.09 -13.08
N CYS A 33 -1.59 -1.16 -12.98
CA CYS A 33 -2.61 -1.53 -11.98
C CYS A 33 -2.11 -1.29 -10.55
N PHE A 34 -0.88 -1.70 -10.24
CA PHE A 34 -0.30 -1.50 -8.91
C PHE A 34 -0.17 -0.02 -8.56
N LYS A 35 0.29 0.83 -9.49
CA LYS A 35 0.34 2.28 -9.31
C LYS A 35 -1.05 2.85 -9.06
N ALA A 36 -2.05 2.48 -9.87
CA ALA A 36 -3.42 2.96 -9.70
C ALA A 36 -4.03 2.57 -8.35
N ILE A 37 -3.81 1.32 -7.88
CA ILE A 37 -4.25 0.87 -6.56
C ILE A 37 -3.60 1.71 -5.45
N ASN A 38 -2.30 2.00 -5.57
CA ASN A 38 -1.59 2.84 -4.60
C ASN A 38 -2.12 4.27 -4.57
N VAL A 39 -2.37 4.88 -5.72
CA VAL A 39 -2.98 6.22 -5.83
C VAL A 39 -4.33 6.23 -5.12
N LEU A 40 -5.22 5.28 -5.45
CA LEU A 40 -6.55 5.20 -4.84
C LEU A 40 -6.50 4.90 -3.34
N SER A 41 -5.47 4.20 -2.85
CA SER A 41 -5.30 3.91 -1.42
C SER A 41 -4.99 5.14 -0.57
N GLN A 42 -4.43 6.19 -1.19
CA GLN A 42 -4.08 7.44 -0.52
C GLN A 42 -5.23 8.45 -0.51
N ILE A 43 -6.31 8.19 -1.25
CA ILE A 43 -7.47 9.06 -1.32
C ILE A 43 -8.34 8.86 -0.08
N ASN A 44 -8.46 9.90 0.73
CA ASN A 44 -9.43 9.96 1.83
C ASN A 44 -10.72 10.57 1.29
N PRO A 45 -11.83 9.82 1.27
CA PRO A 45 -13.10 10.36 0.78
C PRO A 45 -13.56 11.51 1.67
N ALA A 46 -13.57 12.72 1.15
CA ALA A 46 -14.09 13.90 1.84
C ALA A 46 -15.61 13.97 1.68
N GLY A 47 -16.36 13.54 2.72
CA GLY A 47 -17.80 13.78 2.85
C GLY A 47 -18.73 12.66 2.35
N SER A 48 -20.00 12.75 2.78
CA SER A 48 -21.09 11.77 2.57
C SER A 48 -22.01 12.10 1.37
N GLY A 49 -21.45 12.62 0.28
CA GLY A 49 -22.21 12.85 -0.95
C GLY A 49 -22.53 11.54 -1.69
N GLU A 50 -23.71 11.44 -2.33
CA GLU A 50 -24.02 10.38 -3.28
C GLU A 50 -23.04 10.49 -4.46
N ARG A 51 -22.12 9.52 -4.54
CA ARG A 51 -21.15 9.43 -5.62
C ARG A 51 -21.56 8.33 -6.56
N LEU A 52 -21.58 8.62 -7.84
CA LEU A 52 -21.81 7.63 -8.90
C LEU A 52 -20.48 6.99 -9.27
N ALA A 53 -20.44 5.65 -9.27
CA ALA A 53 -19.27 4.91 -9.70
C ALA A 53 -19.00 5.15 -11.19
N THR A 54 -17.75 5.41 -11.55
CA THR A 54 -17.34 5.61 -12.94
C THR A 54 -17.57 4.33 -13.76
N PRO A 55 -18.35 4.37 -14.87
CA PRO A 55 -18.51 3.19 -15.71
C PRO A 55 -17.27 2.96 -16.56
N GLY A 56 -16.85 1.70 -16.69
CA GLY A 56 -15.71 1.37 -17.55
C GLY A 56 -15.15 -0.03 -17.32
N THR A 57 -14.30 -0.45 -18.24
CA THR A 57 -13.50 -1.67 -18.08
C THR A 57 -12.38 -1.42 -17.06
N PRO A 58 -11.89 -2.44 -16.35
CA PRO A 58 -10.81 -2.26 -15.39
C PRO A 58 -9.55 -1.58 -15.97
N THR A 59 -9.20 -1.91 -17.21
CA THR A 59 -8.06 -1.27 -17.91
C THR A 59 -8.28 0.24 -18.06
N ARG A 60 -9.48 0.65 -18.47
CA ARG A 60 -9.82 2.06 -18.61
C ARG A 60 -9.83 2.79 -17.26
N LEU A 61 -10.33 2.13 -16.20
CA LEU A 61 -10.31 2.70 -14.84
C LEU A 61 -8.88 2.95 -14.36
N VAL A 62 -7.94 2.04 -14.68
CA VAL A 62 -6.50 2.22 -14.39
C VAL A 62 -5.94 3.43 -15.15
N GLU A 63 -6.19 3.52 -16.45
CA GLU A 63 -5.74 4.64 -17.30
C GLU A 63 -6.27 5.97 -16.79
N GLU A 64 -7.56 6.05 -16.48
CA GLU A 64 -8.20 7.26 -15.94
C GLU A 64 -7.63 7.64 -14.57
N THR A 65 -7.34 6.67 -13.70
CA THR A 65 -6.71 6.93 -12.39
C THR A 65 -5.33 7.57 -12.57
N LEU A 66 -4.48 6.98 -13.40
CA LEU A 66 -3.13 7.47 -13.64
C LEU A 66 -3.12 8.81 -14.40
N ALA A 67 -4.10 9.03 -15.29
CA ALA A 67 -4.26 10.31 -15.99
C ALA A 67 -4.62 11.44 -15.02
N ASN A 68 -5.59 11.22 -14.11
CA ASN A 68 -5.97 12.21 -13.10
C ASN A 68 -4.82 12.52 -12.14
N GLU A 69 -4.06 11.50 -11.69
CA GLU A 69 -2.87 11.71 -10.86
C GLU A 69 -1.84 12.59 -11.55
N ARG A 70 -1.53 12.30 -12.84
CA ARG A 70 -0.58 13.07 -13.64
C ARG A 70 -1.05 14.51 -13.79
N SER A 71 -2.33 14.73 -14.11
CA SER A 71 -2.90 16.07 -14.23
C SER A 71 -2.80 16.86 -12.92
N ILE A 72 -3.06 16.22 -11.78
CA ILE A 72 -2.88 16.87 -10.46
C ILE A 72 -1.43 17.29 -10.26
N HIS A 73 -0.47 16.45 -10.64
CA HIS A 73 0.95 16.76 -10.49
C HIS A 73 1.35 17.95 -11.38
N GLU A 74 0.94 17.94 -12.64
CA GLU A 74 1.19 19.03 -13.60
C GLU A 74 0.59 20.36 -13.11
N GLN A 75 -0.65 20.35 -12.57
CA GLN A 75 -1.27 21.56 -12.04
C GLN A 75 -0.54 22.07 -10.78
N LYS A 76 -0.06 21.18 -9.91
CA LYS A 76 0.74 21.57 -8.74
C LYS A 76 2.06 22.21 -9.11
N GLU A 77 2.74 21.69 -10.11
CA GLU A 77 3.97 22.30 -10.64
C GLU A 77 3.72 23.68 -11.23
N LYS A 78 2.61 23.80 -11.99
CA LYS A 78 2.19 25.09 -12.56
C LYS A 78 1.87 26.12 -11.46
N ILE A 79 1.16 25.72 -10.40
CA ILE A 79 0.90 26.58 -9.24
C ILE A 79 2.22 27.03 -8.58
N ALA A 80 3.19 26.12 -8.45
CA ALA A 80 4.48 26.45 -7.86
C ALA A 80 5.28 27.48 -8.70
N ALA A 81 5.19 27.39 -10.03
CA ALA A 81 5.78 28.38 -10.94
C ALA A 81 5.08 29.74 -10.83
N LEU A 82 3.73 29.73 -10.92
CA LEU A 82 2.93 30.97 -10.83
C LEU A 82 3.09 31.66 -9.46
N LYS A 83 3.25 30.93 -8.38
CA LYS A 83 3.50 31.52 -7.06
C LYS A 83 4.84 32.23 -6.97
N ARG A 84 5.90 31.67 -7.59
CA ARG A 84 7.20 32.36 -7.65
C ARG A 84 7.12 33.65 -8.45
N GLU A 85 6.43 33.60 -9.60
CA GLU A 85 6.19 34.80 -10.40
C GLU A 85 5.34 35.84 -9.65
N LEU A 86 4.32 35.40 -8.92
CA LEU A 86 3.51 36.28 -8.08
C LEU A 86 4.34 36.96 -6.97
N GLU A 87 5.29 36.25 -6.34
CA GLU A 87 6.19 36.83 -5.33
C GLU A 87 7.07 37.94 -5.92
N GLU A 88 7.46 37.84 -7.20
CA GLU A 88 8.23 38.88 -7.90
C GLU A 88 7.34 40.08 -8.27
N VAL A 89 6.05 39.83 -8.53
CA VAL A 89 5.07 40.88 -8.95
C VAL A 89 4.44 41.59 -7.75
N LEU A 90 4.23 40.92 -6.62
CA LEU A 90 3.61 41.49 -5.41
C LEU A 90 4.20 42.85 -4.98
N PRO A 91 5.52 43.07 -5.04
CA PRO A 91 6.12 44.38 -4.69
C PRO A 91 5.64 45.54 -5.54
N TRP A 92 5.10 45.27 -6.73
CA TRP A 92 4.62 46.32 -7.64
C TRP A 92 3.20 46.80 -7.33
N GLY A 93 2.44 46.08 -6.47
CA GLY A 93 1.05 46.39 -6.16
C GLY A 93 0.10 46.16 -7.35
N ASP A 94 -1.05 46.83 -7.32
CA ASP A 94 -2.03 46.78 -8.42
C ASP A 94 -1.66 47.83 -9.49
N LEU A 95 -0.66 47.51 -10.31
CA LEU A 95 -0.28 48.30 -11.46
C LEU A 95 -1.09 47.83 -12.68
N GLY A 96 -2.07 48.64 -13.11
CA GLY A 96 -2.77 48.40 -14.40
C GLY A 96 -1.82 48.52 -15.57
N LEU A 97 -1.38 47.40 -16.12
CA LEU A 97 -0.48 47.39 -17.28
C LEU A 97 -1.12 48.04 -18.54
N GLU A 98 -2.43 47.90 -18.68
CA GLU A 98 -3.18 48.58 -19.77
C GLU A 98 -3.17 50.10 -19.58
N ASP A 99 -3.34 50.62 -18.38
CA ASP A 99 -3.31 52.06 -18.10
C ASP A 99 -1.90 52.63 -18.38
N LEU A 100 -0.85 51.89 -18.03
CA LEU A 100 0.53 52.26 -18.30
C LEU A 100 0.82 52.28 -19.85
N ALA A 101 0.28 51.35 -20.59
CA ALA A 101 0.39 51.29 -22.01
C ALA A 101 -0.34 52.48 -22.65
N TRP A 102 -1.54 52.84 -22.16
CA TRP A 102 -2.27 54.02 -22.61
C TRP A 102 -1.49 55.32 -22.34
N LEU A 103 -0.95 55.51 -21.13
CA LEU A 103 -0.11 56.68 -20.79
C LEU A 103 1.12 56.81 -21.66
N LYS A 104 1.79 55.72 -22.02
CA LYS A 104 2.91 55.71 -22.96
C LYS A 104 2.50 56.17 -24.37
N ASN A 105 1.32 55.75 -24.81
CA ASN A 105 0.79 56.16 -26.14
C ASN A 105 0.44 57.66 -26.17
N GLU A 106 0.05 58.25 -25.05
CA GLU A 106 -0.17 59.71 -24.90
C GLU A 106 1.12 60.51 -24.78
N GLY A 107 2.28 59.89 -25.00
CA GLY A 107 3.59 60.55 -25.05
C GLY A 107 4.29 60.75 -23.71
N LEU A 108 3.78 60.12 -22.62
CA LEU A 108 4.49 60.09 -21.36
C LEU A 108 5.58 59.01 -21.33
N ARG A 109 6.77 59.36 -20.96
CA ARG A 109 7.84 58.42 -20.64
C ARG A 109 7.70 58.02 -19.17
N ILE A 110 7.52 56.73 -18.90
CA ILE A 110 7.44 56.19 -17.54
C ILE A 110 8.61 55.25 -17.38
N VAL A 111 9.42 55.50 -16.38
CA VAL A 111 10.58 54.69 -15.98
C VAL A 111 10.40 54.24 -14.53
N PHE A 112 10.71 52.98 -14.28
CA PHE A 112 10.64 52.44 -12.94
C PHE A 112 12.05 52.30 -12.35
N LEU A 113 12.23 52.86 -11.16
CA LEU A 113 13.52 52.99 -10.52
C LEU A 113 13.48 52.30 -9.16
N LYS A 114 14.49 51.49 -8.86
CA LYS A 114 14.70 50.89 -7.55
C LYS A 114 15.97 51.49 -6.90
N GLY A 115 15.83 52.02 -5.68
CA GLY A 115 16.94 52.61 -4.96
C GLY A 115 16.58 53.02 -3.52
N PRO A 116 17.55 53.58 -2.77
CA PRO A 116 17.35 53.90 -1.36
C PRO A 116 16.30 55.01 -1.19
N VAL A 117 15.41 54.84 -0.22
CA VAL A 117 14.35 55.81 0.09
C VAL A 117 14.91 57.18 0.48
N SER A 118 16.06 57.22 1.13
CA SER A 118 16.75 58.44 1.54
C SER A 118 17.14 59.37 0.39
N ASP A 119 17.33 58.83 -0.82
CA ASP A 119 17.82 59.55 -1.98
C ASP A 119 16.73 59.81 -3.04
N ALA A 120 15.46 59.57 -2.71
CA ALA A 120 14.30 59.71 -3.62
C ALA A 120 14.19 61.10 -4.24
N GLU A 121 14.61 62.18 -3.53
CA GLU A 121 14.61 63.56 -4.02
C GLU A 121 15.60 63.80 -5.19
N THR A 122 16.52 62.88 -5.45
CA THR A 122 17.47 62.99 -6.56
C THR A 122 16.87 62.58 -7.90
N ILE A 123 15.66 61.97 -7.91
CA ILE A 123 14.96 61.58 -9.13
C ILE A 123 14.38 62.82 -9.81
N SER A 124 14.90 63.19 -10.95
CA SER A 124 14.47 64.35 -11.72
C SER A 124 13.40 63.97 -12.75
N ALA A 125 12.10 64.05 -12.35
CA ALA A 125 10.96 63.78 -13.19
C ALA A 125 9.81 64.75 -12.88
N GLU A 126 8.84 64.91 -13.79
CA GLU A 126 7.66 65.76 -13.58
C GLU A 126 6.74 65.19 -12.47
N LEU A 127 6.67 63.85 -12.37
CA LEU A 127 5.97 63.13 -11.33
C LEU A 127 6.81 61.95 -10.86
N VAL A 128 6.98 61.85 -9.55
CA VAL A 128 7.62 60.68 -8.89
C VAL A 128 6.69 60.13 -7.83
N SER A 129 6.37 58.86 -7.95
CA SER A 129 5.51 58.14 -7.00
C SER A 129 6.24 56.93 -6.45
N LEU A 130 6.20 56.77 -5.14
CA LEU A 130 6.67 55.56 -4.47
C LEU A 130 5.58 54.47 -4.65
N ILE A 131 5.92 53.35 -5.24
CA ILE A 131 5.05 52.21 -5.40
C ILE A 131 5.07 51.35 -4.14
N ASN A 132 6.28 51.00 -3.71
CA ASN A 132 6.49 50.16 -2.53
C ASN A 132 7.89 50.36 -1.93
N GLU A 133 8.03 50.04 -0.65
CA GLU A 133 9.28 50.07 0.08
C GLU A 133 9.60 48.68 0.67
N ILE A 134 10.78 48.16 0.38
CA ILE A 134 11.26 46.86 0.88
C ILE A 134 12.69 47.07 1.40
N ASP A 135 12.92 46.79 2.67
CA ASP A 135 14.25 46.83 3.31
C ASP A 135 15.00 48.12 3.08
N GLY A 136 14.31 49.29 3.16
CA GLY A 136 14.90 50.62 2.97
C GLY A 136 15.16 50.98 1.49
N ASN A 137 14.80 50.14 0.55
CA ASN A 137 14.81 50.44 -0.89
C ASN A 137 13.37 50.62 -1.38
N GLY A 138 13.13 51.73 -2.08
CA GLY A 138 11.86 52.03 -2.71
C GLY A 138 11.83 51.60 -4.21
N ILE A 139 10.66 51.21 -4.69
CA ILE A 139 10.33 51.12 -6.11
C ILE A 139 9.55 52.36 -6.46
N TYR A 140 10.07 53.13 -7.41
CA TYR A 140 9.49 54.41 -7.82
C TYR A 140 9.01 54.35 -9.27
N ALA A 141 7.85 54.91 -9.52
CA ALA A 141 7.43 55.28 -10.88
C ALA A 141 7.78 56.76 -11.10
N ALA A 142 8.60 57.02 -12.08
CA ALA A 142 8.96 58.36 -12.53
C ALA A 142 8.34 58.59 -13.93
N ALA A 143 7.54 59.65 -14.04
CA ALA A 143 6.88 60.00 -15.30
C ALA A 143 7.25 61.40 -15.71
N SER A 144 7.59 61.61 -16.99
CA SER A 144 7.91 62.90 -17.59
C SER A 144 7.67 62.85 -19.12
N ARG A 145 7.44 64.02 -19.72
CA ARG A 145 7.43 64.18 -21.20
C ARG A 145 8.84 64.24 -21.77
N GLN A 146 9.84 64.49 -20.93
CA GLN A 146 11.26 64.58 -21.32
C GLN A 146 12.00 63.29 -20.90
N ALA A 147 13.25 63.15 -21.36
CA ALA A 147 14.09 62.04 -20.92
C ALA A 147 14.40 62.13 -19.43
N ILE A 148 14.15 61.05 -18.69
CA ILE A 148 14.40 60.95 -17.25
C ILE A 148 15.82 60.40 -17.05
N PRO A 149 16.74 61.17 -16.47
CA PRO A 149 18.06 60.64 -16.14
C PRO A 149 17.96 59.69 -14.95
N VAL A 150 18.60 58.52 -15.03
CA VAL A 150 18.68 57.55 -13.91
C VAL A 150 19.81 57.99 -12.97
N PRO A 151 19.54 58.32 -11.70
CA PRO A 151 20.58 58.72 -10.76
C PRO A 151 21.51 57.50 -10.43
N GLU A 152 22.80 57.75 -10.12
CA GLU A 152 23.83 56.71 -9.89
C GLU A 152 23.45 55.65 -8.86
N LYS A 153 22.64 56.02 -7.87
CA LYS A 153 22.18 55.09 -6.81
C LYS A 153 20.91 54.33 -7.13
N PHE A 154 20.33 54.57 -8.28
CA PHE A 154 19.08 53.91 -8.72
C PHE A 154 19.33 52.99 -9.92
N VAL A 155 18.61 51.91 -9.95
CA VAL A 155 18.63 50.94 -11.07
C VAL A 155 17.27 50.95 -11.73
N GLU A 156 17.27 51.07 -13.05
CA GLU A 156 16.02 50.90 -13.85
C GLU A 156 15.59 49.46 -13.76
N VAL A 157 14.31 49.24 -13.43
CA VAL A 157 13.68 47.92 -13.26
C VAL A 157 12.62 47.73 -14.34
N ALA A 158 12.64 46.57 -14.98
CA ALA A 158 11.65 46.24 -15.97
C ALA A 158 10.28 45.97 -15.33
N LEU A 159 9.22 46.36 -15.99
CA LEU A 159 7.85 46.02 -15.60
C LEU A 159 7.65 44.50 -15.62
N PRO A 160 6.87 43.96 -14.68
CA PRO A 160 6.38 42.60 -14.77
C PRO A 160 5.51 42.40 -16.05
N THR A 161 5.53 41.20 -16.57
CA THR A 161 4.77 40.83 -17.77
C THR A 161 3.30 40.56 -17.51
N HIS A 162 2.97 40.20 -16.28
CA HIS A 162 1.61 39.87 -15.85
C HIS A 162 1.23 40.70 -14.60
N GLU A 163 -0.07 40.93 -14.44
CA GLU A 163 -0.62 41.55 -13.24
C GLU A 163 -0.77 40.54 -12.09
N ALA A 164 -0.67 41.01 -10.85
CA ALA A 164 -0.84 40.14 -9.68
C ALA A 164 -2.24 39.47 -9.65
N SER A 165 -3.27 40.19 -10.08
CA SER A 165 -4.65 39.70 -10.22
C SER A 165 -4.77 38.55 -11.21
N GLU A 166 -4.14 38.65 -12.39
CA GLU A 166 -4.14 37.61 -13.42
C GLU A 166 -3.43 36.34 -12.93
N LEU A 167 -2.30 36.50 -12.25
CA LEU A 167 -1.56 35.37 -11.66
C LEU A 167 -2.38 34.69 -10.57
N GLN A 168 -3.09 35.46 -9.72
CA GLN A 168 -3.95 34.92 -8.68
C GLN A 168 -5.16 34.17 -9.28
N GLU A 169 -5.79 34.70 -10.32
CA GLU A 169 -6.87 34.00 -11.04
C GLU A 169 -6.38 32.71 -11.67
N SER A 170 -5.19 32.72 -12.27
CA SER A 170 -4.54 31.52 -12.85
C SER A 170 -4.26 30.46 -11.79
N ILE A 171 -3.77 30.84 -10.62
CA ILE A 171 -3.56 29.95 -9.47
C ILE A 171 -4.90 29.34 -9.01
N GLN A 172 -5.94 30.16 -8.91
CA GLN A 172 -7.27 29.68 -8.51
C GLN A 172 -7.88 28.72 -9.55
N ALA A 173 -7.65 28.99 -10.84
CA ALA A 173 -8.09 28.10 -11.91
C ALA A 173 -7.37 26.73 -11.84
N CYS A 174 -6.06 26.72 -11.62
CA CYS A 174 -5.30 25.50 -11.41
C CYS A 174 -5.77 24.74 -10.14
N GLN A 175 -6.09 25.46 -9.07
CA GLN A 175 -6.62 24.84 -7.85
C GLN A 175 -7.97 24.16 -8.09
N ARG A 176 -8.89 24.83 -8.80
CA ARG A 176 -10.20 24.24 -9.19
C ARG A 176 -10.01 22.98 -10.03
N ALA A 177 -9.08 23.00 -10.99
CA ALA A 177 -8.77 21.83 -11.79
C ALA A 177 -8.24 20.67 -10.93
N ILE A 178 -7.40 20.93 -9.92
CA ILE A 178 -6.95 19.91 -8.96
C ILE A 178 -8.15 19.32 -8.20
N ASP A 179 -9.07 20.14 -7.73
CA ASP A 179 -10.25 19.70 -6.98
C ASP A 179 -11.18 18.83 -7.85
N GLU A 180 -11.35 19.17 -9.14
CA GLU A 180 -12.10 18.37 -10.11
C GLU A 180 -11.45 16.98 -10.33
N HIS A 181 -10.12 16.93 -10.49
CA HIS A 181 -9.39 15.66 -10.61
C HIS A 181 -9.45 14.83 -9.32
N HIS A 182 -9.41 15.45 -8.15
CA HIS A 182 -9.60 14.75 -6.88
C HIS A 182 -11.01 14.15 -6.77
N GLN A 183 -12.05 14.88 -7.17
CA GLN A 183 -13.42 14.35 -7.21
C GLN A 183 -13.55 13.16 -8.18
N ALA A 184 -12.89 13.23 -9.34
CA ALA A 184 -12.84 12.11 -10.27
C ALA A 184 -12.19 10.88 -9.66
N LEU A 185 -11.07 11.05 -8.93
CA LEU A 185 -10.40 9.95 -8.21
C LEU A 185 -11.27 9.36 -7.09
N GLU A 186 -12.05 10.17 -6.39
CA GLU A 186 -13.00 9.69 -5.39
C GLU A 186 -14.13 8.82 -6.01
N CYS A 187 -14.60 9.15 -7.21
CA CYS A 187 -15.54 8.30 -7.96
C CYS A 187 -14.89 6.98 -8.41
N LEU A 188 -13.61 7.02 -8.81
CA LEU A 188 -12.84 5.84 -9.18
C LEU A 188 -12.54 4.93 -7.97
N LEU A 189 -12.40 5.49 -6.78
CA LEU A 189 -12.21 4.73 -5.53
C LEU A 189 -13.33 3.71 -5.29
N LEU A 190 -14.57 4.01 -5.69
CA LEU A 190 -15.70 3.08 -5.56
C LEU A 190 -15.53 1.81 -6.42
N ARG A 191 -14.65 1.85 -7.42
CA ARG A 191 -14.36 0.73 -8.32
C ARG A 191 -12.98 0.12 -8.07
N ARG A 192 -12.33 0.43 -6.95
CA ARG A 192 -11.01 -0.08 -6.59
C ARG A 192 -10.98 -1.60 -6.58
N GLU A 193 -12.02 -2.25 -6.07
CA GLU A 193 -12.12 -3.72 -6.02
C GLU A 193 -12.07 -4.37 -7.42
N ASP A 194 -12.61 -3.71 -8.44
CA ASP A 194 -12.55 -4.20 -9.82
C ASP A 194 -11.12 -4.12 -10.38
N ILE A 195 -10.38 -3.07 -10.03
CA ILE A 195 -8.96 -2.93 -10.39
C ILE A 195 -8.12 -3.99 -9.67
N GLU A 196 -8.38 -4.25 -8.39
CA GLU A 196 -7.70 -5.30 -7.62
C GLU A 196 -7.96 -6.70 -8.20
N LYS A 197 -9.20 -7.01 -8.54
CA LYS A 197 -9.56 -8.25 -9.24
C LYS A 197 -8.86 -8.38 -10.60
N HIS A 198 -8.75 -7.29 -11.32
CA HIS A 198 -8.04 -7.25 -12.61
C HIS A 198 -6.55 -7.45 -12.43
N TYR A 199 -5.94 -6.85 -11.41
CA TYR A 199 -4.54 -7.04 -11.04
C TYR A 199 -4.23 -8.50 -10.76
N VAL A 200 -5.06 -9.19 -9.97
CA VAL A 200 -4.91 -10.63 -9.68
C VAL A 200 -5.02 -11.46 -10.97
N LYS A 201 -5.96 -11.14 -11.88
CA LYS A 201 -6.07 -11.80 -13.18
C LYS A 201 -4.81 -11.63 -14.04
N LEU A 202 -4.22 -10.44 -14.04
CA LEU A 202 -2.97 -10.17 -14.77
C LEU A 202 -1.79 -10.93 -14.17
N LEU A 203 -1.69 -11.03 -12.84
CA LEU A 203 -0.67 -11.83 -12.16
C LEU A 203 -0.78 -13.31 -12.53
N ASN A 204 -2.01 -13.85 -12.54
CA ASN A 204 -2.25 -15.23 -12.96
C ASN A 204 -1.91 -15.44 -14.44
N ARG A 205 -2.22 -14.47 -15.30
CA ARG A 205 -1.87 -14.53 -16.72
C ARG A 205 -0.36 -14.44 -16.94
N ARG A 206 0.36 -13.65 -16.13
CA ARG A 206 1.82 -13.61 -16.15
C ARG A 206 2.40 -14.97 -15.80
N ARG A 207 1.97 -15.57 -14.68
CA ARG A 207 2.40 -16.92 -14.26
C ARG A 207 2.14 -17.96 -15.34
N PHE A 208 0.97 -17.89 -15.98
CA PHE A 208 0.64 -18.78 -17.08
C PHE A 208 1.59 -18.60 -18.28
N ALA A 209 1.87 -17.36 -18.66
CA ALA A 209 2.81 -17.08 -19.75
C ALA A 209 4.26 -17.45 -19.41
N GLU A 210 4.66 -17.34 -18.12
CA GLU A 210 5.95 -17.82 -17.63
C GLU A 210 6.09 -19.32 -17.82
N VAL A 211 5.07 -20.08 -17.42
CA VAL A 211 5.04 -21.54 -17.61
C VAL A 211 5.03 -21.89 -19.09
N GLU A 212 4.16 -21.26 -19.89
CA GLU A 212 4.05 -21.49 -21.33
C GLU A 212 5.37 -21.24 -22.07
N SER A 213 6.10 -20.18 -21.70
CA SER A 213 7.39 -19.85 -22.29
C SER A 213 8.53 -20.77 -21.84
N GLY A 214 8.40 -21.42 -20.68
CA GLY A 214 9.37 -22.37 -20.12
C GLY A 214 9.13 -23.82 -20.53
N VAL A 215 8.08 -24.09 -21.31
CA VAL A 215 7.81 -25.45 -21.82
C VAL A 215 8.84 -25.84 -22.87
N HIS A 216 9.48 -26.97 -22.68
CA HIS A 216 10.39 -27.51 -23.66
C HIS A 216 9.61 -28.18 -24.80
N THR A 217 9.83 -27.72 -26.02
CA THR A 217 9.21 -28.27 -27.22
C THR A 217 10.27 -28.98 -28.03
N GLU A 218 10.19 -30.29 -28.12
CA GLU A 218 11.01 -31.10 -29.08
C GLU A 218 10.03 -31.60 -30.16
N ASP A 219 10.24 -31.11 -31.38
CA ASP A 219 9.41 -31.37 -32.55
C ASP A 219 7.92 -31.01 -32.31
N GLU A 220 7.03 -31.99 -32.18
CA GLU A 220 5.58 -31.81 -31.91
C GLU A 220 5.20 -32.26 -30.50
N ILE A 221 6.15 -32.55 -29.62
CA ILE A 221 5.90 -33.04 -28.26
C ILE A 221 6.19 -31.97 -27.24
N PHE A 222 5.22 -31.72 -26.34
CA PHE A 222 5.40 -30.89 -25.17
C PHE A 222 5.77 -31.74 -23.97
N VAL A 223 6.85 -31.40 -23.31
CA VAL A 223 7.28 -32.04 -22.05
C VAL A 223 7.09 -31.03 -20.91
N LEU A 224 6.33 -31.42 -19.91
CA LEU A 224 6.13 -30.67 -18.69
C LEU A 224 6.61 -31.49 -17.51
N THR A 225 7.42 -30.87 -16.66
CA THR A 225 7.83 -31.42 -15.37
C THR A 225 7.19 -30.62 -14.25
N GLY A 226 6.85 -31.27 -13.16
CA GLY A 226 6.24 -30.57 -12.01
C GLY A 226 5.96 -31.54 -10.87
N TRP A 227 5.56 -30.99 -9.76
CA TRP A 227 5.26 -31.71 -8.53
C TRP A 227 3.77 -31.89 -8.35
N CYS A 228 3.35 -33.13 -8.08
CA CYS A 228 1.96 -33.49 -7.82
C CYS A 228 1.89 -34.27 -6.48
N PRO A 229 0.97 -33.93 -5.57
CA PRO A 229 0.75 -34.75 -4.39
C PRO A 229 0.27 -36.16 -4.81
N GLU A 230 0.84 -37.21 -4.22
CA GLU A 230 0.51 -38.61 -4.52
C GLU A 230 -1.00 -38.89 -4.46
N LYS A 231 -1.69 -38.30 -3.47
CA LYS A 231 -3.15 -38.42 -3.29
C LYS A 231 -3.95 -37.86 -4.47
N SER A 232 -3.40 -36.90 -5.21
CA SER A 232 -4.09 -36.19 -6.30
C SER A 232 -3.75 -36.73 -7.69
N VAL A 233 -2.89 -37.73 -7.79
CA VAL A 233 -2.53 -38.36 -9.08
C VAL A 233 -3.76 -38.90 -9.81
N SER A 234 -4.63 -39.63 -9.11
CA SER A 234 -5.84 -40.19 -9.70
C SER A 234 -6.87 -39.12 -10.14
N GLU A 235 -6.89 -37.97 -9.50
CA GLU A 235 -7.70 -36.82 -9.86
C GLU A 235 -7.17 -36.13 -11.12
N LEU A 236 -5.84 -36.05 -11.23
CA LEU A 236 -5.15 -35.51 -12.40
C LEU A 236 -5.41 -36.37 -13.65
N GLU A 237 -5.30 -37.70 -13.52
CA GLU A 237 -5.58 -38.65 -14.60
C GLU A 237 -7.02 -38.50 -15.11
N LYS A 238 -8.01 -38.44 -14.21
CA LYS A 238 -9.41 -38.21 -14.56
C LYS A 238 -9.65 -36.90 -15.28
N ALA A 239 -8.98 -35.81 -14.84
CA ALA A 239 -9.12 -34.50 -15.46
C ALA A 239 -8.64 -34.49 -16.92
N PHE A 240 -7.64 -35.29 -17.28
CA PHE A 240 -7.20 -35.46 -18.67
C PHE A 240 -8.10 -36.38 -19.46
N GLU A 241 -8.61 -37.46 -18.85
CA GLU A 241 -9.58 -38.36 -19.48
C GLU A 241 -10.90 -37.63 -19.82
N GLU A 242 -11.43 -36.83 -18.87
CA GLU A 242 -12.64 -36.02 -19.07
C GLU A 242 -12.49 -34.97 -20.19
N ALA A 243 -11.28 -34.49 -20.37
CA ALA A 243 -10.96 -33.51 -21.41
C ALA A 243 -10.67 -34.15 -22.77
N GLU A 244 -10.70 -35.48 -22.88
CA GLU A 244 -10.41 -36.26 -24.11
C GLU A 244 -9.04 -35.96 -24.71
N ILE A 245 -8.04 -35.61 -23.87
CA ILE A 245 -6.68 -35.31 -24.29
C ILE A 245 -5.76 -36.50 -23.97
N SER A 246 -5.10 -37.02 -25.00
CA SER A 246 -4.11 -38.09 -24.85
C SER A 246 -2.80 -37.53 -24.35
N VAL A 247 -2.44 -37.85 -23.11
CA VAL A 247 -1.18 -37.42 -22.45
C VAL A 247 -0.44 -38.66 -21.94
N GLY A 248 0.86 -38.77 -22.24
CA GLY A 248 1.72 -39.72 -21.56
C GLY A 248 2.17 -39.14 -20.22
N MET A 249 1.85 -39.79 -19.11
CA MET A 249 2.26 -39.40 -17.77
C MET A 249 3.23 -40.42 -17.18
N SER A 250 4.32 -39.95 -16.57
CA SER A 250 5.26 -40.74 -15.78
C SER A 250 5.36 -40.08 -14.39
N PHE A 251 5.27 -40.88 -13.34
CA PHE A 251 5.36 -40.42 -11.95
C PHE A 251 6.58 -41.11 -11.32
N GLU A 252 7.40 -40.28 -10.69
CA GLU A 252 8.62 -40.71 -10.00
C GLU A 252 8.65 -40.05 -8.61
N ASP A 253 9.21 -40.78 -7.63
CA ASP A 253 9.43 -40.19 -6.30
C ASP A 253 10.56 -39.17 -6.33
N PRO A 254 10.51 -38.11 -5.48
CA PRO A 254 11.59 -37.12 -5.40
C PRO A 254 12.95 -37.75 -5.10
N GLY A 255 13.97 -37.37 -5.85
CA GLY A 255 15.38 -37.77 -5.61
C GLY A 255 15.98 -37.00 -4.41
N GLU A 256 17.17 -37.37 -4.00
CA GLU A 256 17.88 -36.74 -2.86
C GLU A 256 18.23 -35.26 -3.10
N GLU A 257 18.43 -34.86 -4.36
CA GLU A 257 18.79 -33.48 -4.76
C GLU A 257 17.56 -32.61 -5.05
N ASP A 258 16.36 -33.20 -5.12
CA ASP A 258 15.15 -32.50 -5.43
C ASP A 258 14.62 -31.74 -4.23
N VAL A 259 14.06 -30.57 -4.47
CA VAL A 259 13.43 -29.71 -3.46
C VAL A 259 11.96 -29.50 -3.81
N PRO A 260 11.09 -30.51 -3.58
CA PRO A 260 9.67 -30.35 -3.87
C PRO A 260 9.03 -29.22 -3.06
N PRO A 261 8.05 -28.51 -3.60
CA PRO A 261 7.29 -27.53 -2.85
C PRO A 261 6.48 -28.21 -1.75
N THR A 262 6.49 -27.64 -0.57
CA THR A 262 5.76 -28.19 0.58
C THR A 262 4.28 -27.87 0.48
N SER A 263 3.44 -28.92 0.50
CA SER A 263 2.00 -28.81 0.67
C SER A 263 1.62 -29.30 2.08
N LEU A 264 1.10 -28.39 2.91
CA LEU A 264 0.67 -28.73 4.27
C LEU A 264 -0.81 -29.16 4.25
N ASP A 265 -1.07 -30.44 4.54
CA ASP A 265 -2.42 -31.00 4.66
C ASP A 265 -2.82 -31.10 6.16
N ASN A 266 -3.06 -29.94 6.76
CA ASN A 266 -3.40 -29.84 8.17
C ASN A 266 -4.92 -29.91 8.42
N PRO A 267 -5.37 -30.53 9.53
CA PRO A 267 -6.76 -30.44 9.96
C PRO A 267 -7.22 -28.98 10.11
N PRO A 268 -8.52 -28.67 9.89
CA PRO A 268 -9.02 -27.28 9.89
C PRO A 268 -8.70 -26.46 11.14
N ALA A 269 -8.53 -27.12 12.29
CA ALA A 269 -8.14 -26.46 13.53
C ALA A 269 -6.67 -25.96 13.49
N ILE A 270 -5.77 -26.79 12.97
CA ILE A 270 -4.34 -26.49 12.85
C ILE A 270 -4.09 -25.54 11.67
N GLN A 271 -4.85 -25.69 10.59
CA GLN A 271 -4.78 -24.84 9.40
C GLN A 271 -4.98 -23.33 9.71
N SER A 272 -5.59 -23.02 10.88
CA SER A 272 -5.73 -21.61 11.31
C SER A 272 -4.40 -20.88 11.51
N ILE A 273 -3.26 -21.58 11.62
CA ILE A 273 -1.92 -20.96 11.71
C ILE A 273 -1.38 -20.52 10.34
N GLN A 274 -1.88 -21.09 9.24
CA GLN A 274 -1.36 -20.84 7.90
C GLN A 274 -1.29 -19.37 7.52
N PRO A 275 -2.34 -18.55 7.75
CA PRO A 275 -2.25 -17.12 7.42
C PRO A 275 -1.13 -16.39 8.16
N LEU A 276 -0.76 -16.84 9.35
CA LEU A 276 0.37 -16.28 10.09
C LEU A 276 1.70 -16.72 9.47
N PHE A 277 1.83 -17.97 9.04
CA PHE A 277 3.00 -18.47 8.34
C PHE A 277 3.19 -17.75 7.01
N ASP A 278 2.13 -17.58 6.24
CA ASP A 278 2.14 -16.85 4.98
C ASP A 278 2.58 -15.38 5.18
N PHE A 279 2.04 -14.72 6.21
CA PHE A 279 2.43 -13.36 6.58
C PHE A 279 3.91 -13.25 6.99
N MET A 280 4.43 -14.25 7.70
CA MET A 280 5.83 -14.30 8.14
C MET A 280 6.79 -14.81 7.04
N GLY A 281 6.28 -15.31 5.91
CA GLY A 281 7.05 -15.98 4.88
C GLY A 281 7.70 -17.29 5.35
N LEU A 282 7.07 -17.96 6.31
CA LEU A 282 7.57 -19.22 6.90
C LEU A 282 6.89 -20.41 6.20
N THR A 283 7.61 -21.04 5.29
CA THR A 283 7.18 -22.33 4.70
C THR A 283 8.19 -23.39 5.14
N PRO A 284 7.78 -24.44 5.88
CA PRO A 284 8.68 -25.53 6.20
C PRO A 284 9.18 -26.23 4.93
N SER A 285 10.43 -26.69 4.92
CA SER A 285 10.97 -27.46 3.80
C SER A 285 10.29 -28.83 3.72
N TYR A 286 10.26 -29.43 2.52
CA TYR A 286 9.70 -30.77 2.29
C TYR A 286 10.28 -31.84 3.23
N ASN A 287 11.57 -31.77 3.52
CA ASN A 287 12.27 -32.68 4.42
C ASN A 287 12.15 -32.34 5.92
N GLU A 288 11.40 -31.28 6.27
CA GLU A 288 11.18 -30.86 7.65
C GLU A 288 9.87 -31.43 8.18
N PRO A 289 9.82 -31.82 9.48
CA PRO A 289 8.58 -32.24 10.09
C PRO A 289 7.61 -31.04 10.19
N ASP A 290 6.34 -31.29 9.97
CA ASP A 290 5.32 -30.27 10.16
C ASP A 290 5.23 -29.84 11.63
N THR A 291 5.57 -28.58 11.87
CA THR A 291 5.55 -27.96 13.20
C THR A 291 4.27 -27.17 13.48
N SER A 292 3.34 -27.10 12.52
CA SER A 292 2.15 -26.24 12.58
C SER A 292 1.33 -26.44 13.86
N GLY A 293 1.03 -27.67 14.23
CA GLY A 293 0.24 -27.98 15.42
C GLY A 293 0.96 -27.64 16.72
N LEU A 294 2.27 -27.90 16.78
CA LEU A 294 3.10 -27.54 17.94
C LEU A 294 3.21 -26.02 18.08
N PHE A 295 3.51 -25.34 16.96
CA PHE A 295 3.63 -23.89 16.95
C PHE A 295 2.33 -23.22 17.39
N LEU A 296 1.19 -23.66 16.85
CA LEU A 296 -0.14 -23.12 17.19
C LEU A 296 -0.44 -23.28 18.68
N SER A 297 -0.18 -24.48 19.25
CA SER A 297 -0.44 -24.74 20.66
C SER A 297 0.46 -23.92 21.59
N MET A 298 1.75 -23.82 21.26
CA MET A 298 2.68 -22.97 22.02
C MET A 298 2.34 -21.50 21.90
N LEU A 299 1.98 -21.02 20.70
CA LEU A 299 1.53 -19.65 20.49
C LEU A 299 0.30 -19.32 21.33
N ALA A 300 -0.68 -20.22 21.41
CA ALA A 300 -1.87 -20.02 22.25
C ALA A 300 -1.51 -19.94 23.75
N VAL A 301 -0.61 -20.78 24.22
CA VAL A 301 -0.12 -20.75 25.60
C VAL A 301 0.63 -19.45 25.90
N PHE A 302 1.57 -19.05 25.03
CA PHE A 302 2.33 -17.82 25.24
C PHE A 302 1.44 -16.57 25.16
N ALA A 303 0.51 -16.51 24.20
CA ALA A 303 -0.44 -15.40 24.09
C ALA A 303 -1.32 -15.28 25.35
N SER A 304 -1.78 -16.41 25.89
CA SER A 304 -2.58 -16.43 27.11
C SER A 304 -1.80 -15.95 28.35
N PHE A 305 -0.53 -16.31 28.47
CA PHE A 305 0.33 -15.83 29.54
C PHE A 305 0.71 -14.36 29.41
N LEU A 306 0.89 -13.89 28.19
CA LEU A 306 1.27 -12.50 27.92
C LEU A 306 0.17 -11.52 28.33
N VAL A 307 -1.08 -11.83 28.01
CA VAL A 307 -2.24 -10.98 28.33
C VAL A 307 -2.76 -11.30 29.73
N ALA A 308 -2.86 -12.59 30.10
CA ALA A 308 -3.20 -13.14 31.42
C ALA A 308 -4.47 -12.54 32.04
N ASP A 309 -5.49 -12.21 31.27
CA ASP A 309 -6.69 -11.48 31.74
C ASP A 309 -7.95 -11.96 31.02
N ALA A 310 -8.96 -12.39 31.79
CA ALA A 310 -10.22 -12.88 31.28
C ALA A 310 -11.06 -11.75 30.65
N GLY A 311 -11.04 -10.56 31.25
CA GLY A 311 -11.81 -9.42 30.76
C GLY A 311 -11.39 -9.03 29.35
N TYR A 312 -10.10 -8.84 29.11
CA TYR A 312 -9.57 -8.55 27.79
C TYR A 312 -9.74 -9.73 26.82
N GLY A 313 -9.58 -10.95 27.30
CA GLY A 313 -9.83 -12.15 26.50
C GLY A 313 -11.27 -12.18 25.97
N PHE A 314 -12.26 -12.04 26.84
CA PHE A 314 -13.68 -12.02 26.43
C PHE A 314 -14.08 -10.79 25.64
N LEU A 315 -13.50 -9.62 25.93
CA LEU A 315 -13.77 -8.38 25.22
C LEU A 315 -13.52 -8.51 23.71
N VAL A 316 -12.52 -9.30 23.32
CA VAL A 316 -12.21 -9.54 21.90
C VAL A 316 -12.89 -10.82 21.40
N PHE A 317 -12.85 -11.91 22.20
CA PHE A 317 -13.39 -13.20 21.79
C PHE A 317 -14.88 -13.15 21.46
N ILE A 318 -15.71 -12.52 22.31
CA ILE A 318 -17.15 -12.52 22.13
C ILE A 318 -17.58 -11.74 20.86
N PRO A 319 -17.15 -10.49 20.63
CA PRO A 319 -17.49 -9.79 19.40
C PRO A 319 -16.97 -10.50 18.16
N LEU A 320 -15.75 -11.07 18.23
CA LEU A 320 -15.16 -11.79 17.11
C LEU A 320 -15.96 -13.07 16.79
N ALA A 321 -16.39 -13.82 17.81
CA ALA A 321 -17.22 -15.02 17.63
C ALA A 321 -18.58 -14.68 16.99
N LEU A 322 -19.22 -13.61 17.46
CA LEU A 322 -20.50 -13.13 16.90
C LEU A 322 -20.35 -12.60 15.49
N ALA A 323 -19.25 -11.90 15.20
CA ALA A 323 -18.95 -11.31 13.89
C ALA A 323 -18.30 -12.30 12.90
N TYR A 324 -17.89 -13.50 13.34
CA TYR A 324 -17.17 -14.47 12.50
C TYR A 324 -17.87 -14.74 11.17
N LYS A 325 -19.14 -15.18 11.21
CA LYS A 325 -19.90 -15.51 9.99
C LYS A 325 -20.10 -14.30 9.06
N PRO A 326 -20.53 -13.13 9.54
CA PRO A 326 -20.66 -11.95 8.68
C PRO A 326 -19.32 -11.45 8.11
N LEU A 327 -18.22 -11.56 8.85
CA LEU A 327 -16.89 -11.16 8.37
C LEU A 327 -16.41 -12.09 7.25
N VAL A 328 -16.53 -13.42 7.43
CA VAL A 328 -16.20 -14.40 6.38
C VAL A 328 -17.03 -14.17 5.11
N ARG A 329 -18.32 -13.87 5.25
CA ARG A 329 -19.19 -13.55 4.10
C ARG A 329 -18.78 -12.26 3.37
N ARG A 330 -18.11 -11.33 4.07
CA ARG A 330 -17.56 -10.10 3.49
C ARG A 330 -16.15 -10.27 2.91
N GLY A 331 -15.61 -11.49 2.90
CA GLY A 331 -14.30 -11.80 2.33
C GLY A 331 -13.14 -11.76 3.30
N ALA A 332 -13.38 -11.64 4.62
CA ALA A 332 -12.31 -11.77 5.58
C ALA A 332 -11.77 -13.21 5.63
N ASP A 333 -10.46 -13.35 5.80
CA ASP A 333 -9.81 -14.65 5.89
C ASP A 333 -10.29 -15.44 7.11
N ALA A 334 -10.88 -16.60 6.85
CA ALA A 334 -11.46 -17.45 7.88
C ALA A 334 -10.40 -18.08 8.80
N GLY A 335 -9.19 -18.33 8.28
CA GLY A 335 -8.06 -18.86 9.05
C GLY A 335 -7.58 -17.85 10.08
N PHE A 336 -7.38 -16.60 9.65
CA PHE A 336 -6.96 -15.52 10.54
C PHE A 336 -7.98 -15.25 11.66
N LEU A 337 -9.28 -15.27 11.32
CA LEU A 337 -10.34 -15.12 12.32
C LEU A 337 -10.38 -16.27 13.34
N ARG A 338 -10.18 -17.52 12.86
CA ARG A 338 -10.09 -18.70 13.75
C ARG A 338 -8.86 -18.62 14.67
N LEU A 339 -7.73 -18.17 14.15
CA LEU A 339 -6.54 -17.94 14.96
C LEU A 339 -6.82 -16.92 16.06
N GLY A 340 -7.45 -15.80 15.73
CA GLY A 340 -7.87 -14.81 16.74
C GLY A 340 -8.78 -15.40 17.80
N LEU A 341 -9.81 -16.17 17.41
CA LEU A 341 -10.71 -16.85 18.35
C LEU A 341 -9.94 -17.82 19.27
N LEU A 342 -9.00 -18.57 18.73
CA LEU A 342 -8.18 -19.49 19.52
C LEU A 342 -7.32 -18.74 20.56
N LEU A 343 -6.60 -17.68 20.13
CA LEU A 343 -5.69 -16.94 21.00
C LEU A 343 -6.44 -16.19 22.10
N PHE A 344 -7.51 -15.47 21.76
CA PHE A 344 -8.31 -14.73 22.74
C PHE A 344 -9.17 -15.67 23.60
N GLY A 345 -9.61 -16.81 23.06
CA GLY A 345 -10.25 -17.87 23.84
C GLY A 345 -9.29 -18.49 24.89
N ALA A 346 -8.06 -18.81 24.49
CA ALA A 346 -7.03 -19.29 25.40
C ALA A 346 -6.69 -18.25 26.49
N THR A 347 -6.59 -16.98 26.10
CA THR A 347 -6.39 -15.86 27.04
C THR A 347 -7.54 -15.75 28.04
N ALA A 348 -8.79 -15.85 27.59
CA ALA A 348 -9.96 -15.80 28.46
C ALA A 348 -9.95 -16.98 29.46
N VAL A 349 -9.65 -18.19 28.98
CA VAL A 349 -9.55 -19.37 29.84
C VAL A 349 -8.44 -19.22 30.89
N TYR A 350 -7.27 -18.76 30.47
CA TYR A 350 -6.16 -18.55 31.42
C TYR A 350 -6.48 -17.44 32.45
N GLY A 351 -7.07 -16.33 31.99
CA GLY A 351 -7.52 -15.23 32.86
C GLY A 351 -8.60 -15.68 33.87
N LEU A 352 -9.49 -16.61 33.48
CA LEU A 352 -10.42 -17.25 34.42
C LEU A 352 -9.68 -18.09 35.47
N LEU A 353 -8.66 -18.84 35.07
CA LEU A 353 -7.86 -19.66 35.98
C LEU A 353 -7.05 -18.82 36.99
N THR A 354 -6.66 -17.62 36.62
CA THR A 354 -5.91 -16.67 37.46
C THR A 354 -6.82 -15.63 38.12
N ASN A 355 -8.12 -15.69 37.87
CA ASN A 355 -9.12 -14.73 38.37
C ASN A 355 -8.74 -13.25 38.07
N ALA A 356 -8.12 -12.97 36.91
CA ALA A 356 -7.74 -11.64 36.46
C ALA A 356 -8.80 -11.06 35.53
N TRP A 357 -9.32 -9.90 35.87
CA TRP A 357 -10.37 -9.20 35.14
C TRP A 357 -10.03 -7.71 35.00
N PHE A 358 -9.59 -7.28 33.82
CA PHE A 358 -9.18 -5.88 33.56
C PHE A 358 -8.13 -5.36 34.56
N GLY A 359 -7.20 -6.22 34.93
CA GLY A 359 -6.12 -5.92 35.89
C GLY A 359 -6.47 -6.08 37.36
N GLU A 360 -7.72 -6.43 37.67
CA GLU A 360 -8.20 -6.62 39.04
C GLU A 360 -8.69 -8.06 39.26
N THR A 361 -8.80 -8.48 40.54
CA THR A 361 -9.38 -9.78 40.92
C THR A 361 -10.87 -9.64 41.16
N TRP A 362 -11.68 -10.58 40.69
CA TRP A 362 -13.12 -10.51 40.91
C TRP A 362 -13.52 -11.21 42.22
N PHE A 363 -14.27 -10.50 43.05
CA PHE A 363 -14.70 -10.95 44.38
C PHE A 363 -15.51 -12.27 44.39
N LEU A 364 -16.15 -12.65 43.28
CA LEU A 364 -16.93 -13.89 43.14
C LEU A 364 -16.07 -15.16 43.21
N PHE A 365 -14.77 -15.06 43.05
CA PHE A 365 -13.83 -16.16 42.98
C PHE A 365 -12.72 -16.09 44.03
N ASP A 366 -13.00 -15.49 45.18
CA ASP A 366 -12.05 -15.21 46.28
C ASP A 366 -11.40 -16.48 46.90
N SER A 367 -11.95 -17.66 46.56
CA SER A 367 -11.41 -18.95 47.04
C SER A 367 -10.38 -19.60 46.10
N TYR A 368 -9.92 -18.90 45.07
CA TYR A 368 -8.97 -19.46 44.11
C TYR A 368 -7.58 -19.66 44.74
N ARG A 369 -7.04 -20.88 44.62
CA ARG A 369 -5.70 -21.23 45.14
C ARG A 369 -4.53 -20.65 44.33
N PHE A 370 -4.77 -20.12 43.14
CA PHE A 370 -3.72 -19.61 42.27
C PHE A 370 -3.89 -18.09 42.11
N ASP A 371 -3.13 -17.33 42.89
CA ASP A 371 -3.02 -15.88 42.78
C ASP A 371 -1.63 -15.52 42.25
N PRO A 372 -1.49 -15.12 40.96
CA PRO A 372 -0.19 -14.70 40.36
C PRO A 372 0.45 -13.51 41.09
N GLY A 373 -0.34 -12.68 41.78
CA GLY A 373 0.12 -11.50 42.51
C GLY A 373 0.77 -11.86 43.85
N SER A 374 0.50 -13.05 44.39
CA SER A 374 1.15 -13.54 45.62
C SER A 374 2.60 -13.98 45.32
N LYS A 375 3.46 -13.94 46.37
CA LYS A 375 4.86 -14.39 46.23
C LYS A 375 4.97 -15.85 45.79
N ASP A 376 4.09 -16.70 46.25
CA ASP A 376 4.10 -18.13 45.94
C ASP A 376 3.49 -18.39 44.56
N GLY A 377 2.44 -17.65 44.17
CA GLY A 377 1.87 -17.69 42.83
C GLY A 377 2.86 -17.21 41.77
N ALA A 378 3.56 -16.11 42.02
CA ALA A 378 4.59 -15.62 41.14
C ALA A 378 5.74 -16.63 40.92
N ARG A 379 6.21 -17.29 41.97
CA ARG A 379 7.22 -18.36 41.88
C ARG A 379 6.72 -19.55 41.07
N LEU A 380 5.48 -19.97 41.31
CA LEU A 380 4.86 -21.08 40.59
C LEU A 380 4.74 -20.73 39.09
N LEU A 381 4.30 -19.51 38.74
CA LEU A 381 4.19 -19.03 37.37
C LEU A 381 5.56 -18.98 36.68
N GLN A 382 6.58 -18.44 37.35
CA GLN A 382 7.96 -18.45 36.84
C GLN A 382 8.46 -19.88 36.58
N GLY A 383 8.24 -20.80 37.55
CA GLY A 383 8.59 -22.21 37.41
C GLY A 383 7.89 -22.86 36.20
N LEU A 384 6.61 -22.58 36.02
CA LEU A 384 5.82 -23.05 34.87
C LEU A 384 6.35 -22.50 33.55
N CYS A 385 6.65 -21.20 33.47
CA CYS A 385 7.24 -20.59 32.28
C CYS A 385 8.60 -21.22 31.92
N PHE A 386 9.48 -21.44 32.91
CA PHE A 386 10.75 -22.13 32.70
C PHE A 386 10.56 -23.58 32.25
N PHE A 387 9.63 -24.30 32.86
CA PHE A 387 9.32 -25.68 32.47
C PHE A 387 8.83 -25.76 31.03
N ILE A 388 7.87 -24.90 30.63
CA ILE A 388 7.35 -24.82 29.26
C ILE A 388 8.48 -24.46 28.28
N GLY A 389 9.33 -23.48 28.61
CA GLY A 389 10.47 -23.11 27.80
C GLY A 389 11.47 -24.24 27.57
N VAL A 390 11.84 -24.95 28.65
CA VAL A 390 12.74 -26.12 28.55
C VAL A 390 12.09 -27.24 27.76
N MET A 391 10.82 -27.53 27.99
CA MET A 391 10.09 -28.55 27.23
C MET A 391 10.02 -28.20 25.75
N HIS A 392 9.69 -26.95 25.42
CA HIS A 392 9.63 -26.48 24.04
C HIS A 392 10.96 -26.59 23.31
N LEU A 393 12.05 -26.11 23.93
CA LEU A 393 13.41 -26.22 23.37
C LEU A 393 13.85 -27.68 23.25
N THR A 394 13.58 -28.52 24.22
CA THR A 394 13.91 -29.96 24.18
C THR A 394 13.18 -30.63 23.03
N LEU A 395 11.89 -30.33 22.87
CA LEU A 395 11.09 -30.87 21.75
C LEU A 395 11.61 -30.41 20.38
N ALA A 396 11.94 -29.12 20.27
CA ALA A 396 12.54 -28.58 19.06
C ALA A 396 13.86 -29.26 18.69
N HIS A 397 14.75 -29.51 19.69
CA HIS A 397 15.98 -30.24 19.47
C HIS A 397 15.74 -31.70 19.09
N PHE A 398 14.78 -32.36 19.73
CA PHE A 398 14.39 -33.73 19.39
C PHE A 398 13.86 -33.85 17.98
N MET A 399 13.03 -32.90 17.53
CA MET A 399 12.53 -32.82 16.15
C MET A 399 13.68 -32.61 15.17
N LYS A 400 14.68 -31.76 15.50
CA LYS A 400 15.87 -31.56 14.66
C LYS A 400 16.71 -32.82 14.52
N ILE A 401 16.86 -33.62 15.58
CA ILE A 401 17.60 -34.90 15.54
C ILE A 401 16.86 -35.93 14.67
N ARG A 402 15.52 -35.85 14.62
CA ARG A 402 14.69 -36.75 13.84
C ARG A 402 14.59 -36.37 12.35
N ARG A 403 15.20 -35.24 11.95
CA ARG A 403 15.36 -34.93 10.52
C ARG A 403 16.07 -36.10 9.87
N ARG A 404 15.48 -36.64 8.81
CA ARG A 404 16.19 -37.62 8.00
C ARG A 404 17.44 -36.93 7.47
N PRO A 405 18.62 -37.53 7.60
CA PRO A 405 19.78 -37.03 6.88
C PRO A 405 19.46 -37.07 5.37
N VAL A 406 19.63 -35.93 4.74
CA VAL A 406 19.58 -35.80 3.27
C VAL A 406 20.75 -36.61 2.73
#